data_41aff0fa05ea181115c66e91479788ac
#
_entry.id   41aff0fa05ea181115c66e91479788ac
#
_cell.length_a   1.000
_cell.length_b   1.000
_cell.length_c   1.000
_cell.angle_alpha   90.00
_cell.angle_beta   90.00
_cell.angle_gamma   90.00
#
_symmetry.space_group_name_H-M   'P 1'
#
loop_
_entity.id
_entity.type
_entity.pdbx_description
1 polymer ?
#
loop_
_entity_poly.entity_id
_entity_poly.type
_entity_poly.pdbx_seq_one_letter_code
_entity_poly.pdbx_strand_id
1 'polypeptide(L)'
;MIETAVKTLKEIAAAIPDTSPGMERQMLIGDLVAKQSPAERTALRKLMDSYLLRMSNVNASDIDMGGYGSGGNIWYRIFGDKKPQVDLGKFTMDEFNVLIQSIMIERQRLFLYENRNMVSSTRWCARTRALTCMPT
;
A
#
# COMPACT_ATOMS: atom_id res chain seq x y z
N MET A 1 -1.40 -8.67 -17.13
CA MET A 1 -0.48 -7.64 -16.60
C MET A 1 -0.78 -7.25 -15.17
N ILE A 2 -1.99 -6.82 -14.84
CA ILE A 2 -2.38 -6.54 -13.44
C ILE A 2 -2.33 -7.84 -12.61
N GLU A 3 -2.80 -8.95 -13.15
CA GLU A 3 -2.74 -10.25 -12.48
C GLU A 3 -1.31 -10.68 -12.13
N THR A 4 -0.36 -10.44 -13.02
CA THR A 4 1.05 -10.72 -12.78
C THR A 4 1.60 -9.85 -11.65
N ALA A 5 1.22 -8.58 -11.61
CA ALA A 5 1.64 -7.67 -10.55
C ALA A 5 1.06 -8.08 -9.20
N VAL A 6 -0.21 -8.48 -9.15
CA VAL A 6 -0.84 -8.99 -7.93
C VAL A 6 -0.16 -10.28 -7.46
N LYS A 7 0.19 -11.16 -8.38
CA LYS A 7 0.94 -12.39 -8.05
C LYS A 7 2.29 -12.04 -7.44
N THR A 8 3.06 -11.16 -8.04
CA THR A 8 4.34 -10.68 -7.52
C THR A 8 4.18 -10.09 -6.13
N LEU A 9 3.17 -9.25 -5.93
CA LEU A 9 2.85 -8.65 -4.64
C LEU A 9 2.63 -9.73 -3.57
N LYS A 10 1.83 -10.74 -3.87
CA LYS A 10 1.53 -11.83 -2.94
C LYS A 10 2.76 -12.70 -2.65
N GLU A 11 3.60 -12.94 -3.62
CA GLU A 11 4.84 -13.70 -3.45
C GLU A 11 5.83 -12.97 -2.53
N ILE A 12 5.98 -11.66 -2.70
CA ILE A 12 6.82 -10.84 -1.83
C ILE A 12 6.29 -10.87 -0.39
N ALA A 13 4.99 -10.66 -0.23
CA ALA A 13 4.37 -10.67 1.10
C ALA A 13 4.49 -12.04 1.79
N ALA A 14 4.37 -13.13 1.04
CA ALA A 14 4.50 -14.49 1.56
C ALA A 14 5.92 -14.80 2.07
N ALA A 15 6.93 -14.09 1.61
CA ALA A 15 8.32 -14.24 2.05
C ALA A 15 8.61 -13.56 3.40
N ILE A 16 7.66 -12.80 3.95
CA ILE A 16 7.83 -12.08 5.21
C ILE A 16 7.58 -13.05 6.38
N PRO A 17 8.56 -13.24 7.30
CA PRO A 17 8.37 -14.12 8.46
C PRO A 17 7.32 -13.56 9.42
N ASP A 18 6.51 -14.44 10.01
CA ASP A 18 5.51 -14.06 11.00
C ASP A 18 6.10 -13.54 12.32
N THR A 19 7.39 -13.82 12.53
CA THR A 19 8.10 -13.52 13.78
C THR A 19 8.65 -12.09 13.86
N SER A 20 8.60 -11.31 12.78
CA SER A 20 9.15 -9.95 12.77
C SER A 20 8.02 -8.94 13.01
N PRO A 21 7.90 -8.34 14.21
CA PRO A 21 6.85 -7.36 14.49
C PRO A 21 7.30 -5.92 14.20
N GLY A 22 6.31 -5.04 14.11
CA GLY A 22 6.53 -3.59 14.16
C GLY A 22 7.42 -3.03 13.08
N MET A 23 8.36 -2.20 13.47
CA MET A 23 9.24 -1.48 12.55
C MET A 23 10.24 -2.39 11.84
N GLU A 24 10.71 -3.43 12.50
CA GLU A 24 11.59 -4.43 11.88
C GLU A 24 10.92 -5.08 10.67
N ARG A 25 9.62 -5.35 10.78
CA ARG A 25 8.82 -5.87 9.68
C ARG A 25 8.76 -4.88 8.52
N GLN A 26 8.56 -3.60 8.79
CA GLN A 26 8.54 -2.56 7.77
C GLN A 26 9.89 -2.43 7.05
N MET A 27 10.99 -2.49 7.78
CA MET A 27 12.33 -2.45 7.21
C MET A 27 12.60 -3.68 6.34
N LEU A 28 12.18 -4.85 6.77
CA LEU A 28 12.29 -6.08 5.98
C LEU A 28 11.48 -5.99 4.69
N ILE A 29 10.27 -5.46 4.74
CA ILE A 29 9.45 -5.22 3.55
C ILE A 29 10.18 -4.30 2.57
N GLY A 30 10.76 -3.21 3.06
CA GLY A 30 11.54 -2.29 2.25
C GLY A 30 12.72 -2.97 1.57
N ASP A 31 13.43 -3.83 2.28
CA ASP A 31 14.56 -4.61 1.73
C ASP A 31 14.10 -5.60 0.66
N LEU A 32 13.00 -6.28 0.89
CA LEU A 32 12.43 -7.22 -0.09
C LEU A 32 11.98 -6.51 -1.36
N VAL A 33 11.37 -5.35 -1.23
CA VAL A 33 10.97 -4.52 -2.39
C VAL A 33 12.22 -4.05 -3.16
N ALA A 34 13.25 -3.62 -2.45
CA ALA A 34 14.50 -3.14 -3.07
C ALA A 34 15.25 -4.23 -3.85
N LYS A 35 15.08 -5.50 -3.45
CA LYS A 35 15.69 -6.66 -4.12
C LYS A 35 14.96 -7.10 -5.38
N GLN A 36 13.76 -6.61 -5.62
CA GLN A 36 13.00 -6.97 -6.81
C GLN A 36 13.66 -6.40 -8.07
N SER A 37 13.47 -7.08 -9.20
CA SER A 37 13.96 -6.60 -10.48
C SER A 37 13.31 -5.26 -10.85
N PRO A 38 13.95 -4.45 -11.70
CA PRO A 38 13.32 -3.22 -12.21
C PRO A 38 11.95 -3.46 -12.85
N ALA A 39 11.79 -4.58 -13.56
CA ALA A 39 10.53 -4.97 -14.18
C ALA A 39 9.43 -5.25 -13.14
N GLU A 40 9.76 -5.97 -12.08
CA GLU A 40 8.82 -6.27 -10.98
C GLU A 40 8.44 -5.01 -10.22
N ARG A 41 9.40 -4.14 -9.92
CA ARG A 41 9.13 -2.86 -9.27
C ARG A 41 8.24 -1.96 -10.12
N THR A 42 8.47 -1.95 -11.43
CA THR A 42 7.61 -1.21 -12.37
C THR A 42 6.21 -1.77 -12.39
N ALA A 43 6.06 -3.10 -12.36
CA ALA A 43 4.76 -3.76 -12.30
C ALA A 43 3.97 -3.36 -11.04
N LEU A 44 4.61 -3.32 -9.89
CA LEU A 44 3.99 -2.89 -8.62
C LEU A 44 3.54 -1.44 -8.68
N ARG A 45 4.36 -0.55 -9.25
CA ARG A 45 3.99 0.86 -9.44
C ARG A 45 2.79 1.03 -10.36
N LYS A 46 2.77 0.29 -11.46
CA LYS A 46 1.64 0.30 -12.40
C LYS A 46 0.35 -0.23 -11.75
N LEU A 47 0.47 -1.21 -10.87
CA LEU A 47 -0.67 -1.70 -10.10
C LEU A 47 -1.24 -0.58 -9.23
N MET A 48 -0.39 0.12 -8.50
CA MET A 48 -0.82 1.27 -7.68
C MET A 48 -1.42 2.38 -8.55
N ASP A 49 -0.79 2.68 -9.68
CA ASP A 49 -1.30 3.68 -10.63
C ASP A 49 -2.71 3.32 -11.12
N SER A 50 -2.99 2.04 -11.34
CA SER A 50 -4.32 1.59 -11.75
C SER A 50 -5.38 1.89 -10.69
N TYR A 51 -5.04 1.74 -9.41
CA TYR A 51 -5.95 2.07 -8.32
C TYR A 51 -6.17 3.57 -8.18
N LEU A 52 -5.11 4.36 -8.36
CA LEU A 52 -5.19 5.82 -8.33
C LEU A 52 -5.96 6.38 -9.53
N LEU A 53 -5.79 5.78 -10.71
CA LEU A 53 -6.55 6.16 -11.90
C LEU A 53 -8.05 5.87 -11.72
N ARG A 54 -8.38 4.70 -11.19
CA ARG A 54 -9.77 4.36 -10.87
C ARG A 54 -10.35 5.33 -9.84
N MET A 55 -9.57 5.68 -8.81
CA MET A 55 -9.95 6.69 -7.82
C MET A 55 -10.36 7.99 -8.48
N SER A 56 -9.55 8.46 -9.44
CA SER A 56 -9.86 9.66 -10.21
C SER A 56 -11.14 9.51 -11.05
N ASN A 57 -11.32 8.38 -11.69
CA ASN A 57 -12.48 8.13 -12.56
C ASN A 57 -13.82 8.07 -11.80
N VAL A 58 -13.81 7.66 -10.55
CA VAL A 58 -15.02 7.62 -9.72
C VAL A 58 -15.18 8.85 -8.80
N ASN A 59 -14.36 9.86 -9.00
CA ASN A 59 -14.35 11.10 -8.21
C ASN A 59 -14.10 10.86 -6.71
N ALA A 60 -13.27 9.90 -6.37
CA ALA A 60 -12.86 9.69 -5.00
C ALA A 60 -11.84 10.75 -4.58
N SER A 61 -11.95 11.23 -3.35
CA SER A 61 -10.99 12.18 -2.78
C SER A 61 -9.83 11.49 -2.06
N ASP A 62 -10.05 10.30 -1.54
CA ASP A 62 -9.06 9.56 -0.75
C ASP A 62 -9.11 8.07 -1.09
N ILE A 63 -7.96 7.43 -0.95
CA ILE A 63 -7.82 5.97 -0.98
C ILE A 63 -7.21 5.53 0.35
N ASP A 64 -7.83 4.55 1.01
CA ASP A 64 -7.32 3.94 2.23
C ASP A 64 -6.99 2.48 1.96
N MET A 65 -5.80 2.07 2.37
CA MET A 65 -5.30 0.71 2.25
C MET A 65 -4.78 0.22 3.61
N GLY A 66 -5.34 -0.86 4.09
CA GLY A 66 -4.99 -1.42 5.40
C GLY A 66 -5.64 -0.68 6.55
N GLY A 67 -5.18 -1.00 7.76
CA GLY A 67 -5.72 -0.43 8.98
C GLY A 67 -6.87 -1.23 9.58
N TYR A 68 -7.26 -0.82 10.76
CA TYR A 68 -8.32 -1.47 11.52
C TYR A 68 -9.67 -1.32 10.81
N GLY A 69 -10.40 -2.43 10.72
CA GLY A 69 -11.74 -2.42 10.13
C GLY A 69 -11.78 -2.38 8.61
N SER A 70 -10.62 -2.42 7.92
CA SER A 70 -10.59 -2.41 6.46
C SER A 70 -11.12 -3.69 5.83
N GLY A 71 -11.06 -4.82 6.56
CA GLY A 71 -11.47 -6.14 6.06
C GLY A 71 -10.65 -6.63 4.87
N GLY A 72 -9.45 -6.08 4.66
CA GLY A 72 -8.61 -6.40 3.51
C GLY A 72 -9.02 -5.72 2.22
N ASN A 73 -10.02 -4.87 2.24
CA ASN A 73 -10.46 -4.13 1.07
C ASN A 73 -9.67 -2.83 0.88
N ILE A 74 -9.62 -2.38 -0.36
CA ILE A 74 -9.26 -0.99 -0.68
C ILE A 74 -10.53 -0.16 -0.51
N TRP A 75 -10.44 0.96 0.20
CA TRP A 75 -11.56 1.85 0.44
C TRP A 75 -11.36 3.18 -0.27
N TYR A 76 -12.39 3.66 -0.94
CA TYR A 76 -12.44 5.01 -1.51
C TYR A 76 -13.41 5.87 -0.73
N ARG A 77 -13.06 7.15 -0.57
CA ARG A 77 -14.01 8.16 -0.11
C ARG A 77 -14.60 8.85 -1.33
N ILE A 78 -15.88 8.64 -1.55
CA ILE A 78 -16.63 9.18 -2.71
C ILE A 78 -17.73 10.07 -2.16
N PHE A 79 -17.67 11.36 -2.47
CA PHE A 79 -18.62 12.37 -1.95
C PHE A 79 -18.76 12.31 -0.43
N GLY A 80 -17.65 12.16 0.28
CA GLY A 80 -17.62 12.11 1.74
C GLY A 80 -17.85 10.74 2.34
N ASP A 81 -18.37 9.77 1.60
CA ASP A 81 -18.68 8.43 2.10
C ASP A 81 -17.56 7.44 1.78
N LYS A 82 -17.15 6.69 2.79
CA LYS A 82 -16.20 5.58 2.60
C LYS A 82 -16.92 4.37 2.02
N LYS A 83 -16.41 3.87 0.89
CA LYS A 83 -16.96 2.71 0.20
C LYS A 83 -15.87 1.69 -0.09
N PRO A 84 -16.09 0.40 0.29
CA PRO A 84 -15.11 -0.64 -0.04
C PRO A 84 -15.19 -0.97 -1.53
N GLN A 85 -14.02 -1.14 -2.12
CA GLN A 85 -13.90 -1.53 -3.53
C GLN A 85 -13.73 -3.05 -3.62
N VAL A 86 -14.82 -3.77 -3.43
CA VAL A 86 -14.84 -5.23 -3.31
C VAL A 86 -14.30 -5.93 -4.57
N ASP A 87 -14.54 -5.35 -5.73
CA ASP A 87 -14.11 -5.87 -7.02
C ASP A 87 -12.60 -5.77 -7.25
N LEU A 88 -11.89 -4.98 -6.46
CA LEU A 88 -10.41 -4.91 -6.49
C LEU A 88 -9.76 -6.07 -5.75
N GLY A 89 -10.54 -6.91 -5.08
CA GLY A 89 -10.05 -8.06 -4.32
C GLY A 89 -9.69 -7.71 -2.88
N LYS A 90 -9.17 -8.71 -2.18
CA LYS A 90 -8.75 -8.59 -0.79
C LYS A 90 -7.26 -8.77 -0.65
N PHE A 91 -6.68 -8.03 0.27
CA PHE A 91 -5.25 -8.02 0.54
C PHE A 91 -4.99 -8.16 2.03
N THR A 92 -3.87 -8.78 2.36
CA THR A 92 -3.37 -8.80 3.73
C THR A 92 -2.70 -7.47 4.06
N MET A 93 -2.46 -7.21 5.35
CA MET A 93 -1.73 -6.03 5.77
C MET A 93 -0.33 -5.98 5.16
N ASP A 94 0.36 -7.11 5.08
CA ASP A 94 1.68 -7.20 4.48
C ASP A 94 1.65 -6.87 2.98
N GLU A 95 0.64 -7.35 2.27
CA GLU A 95 0.46 -7.03 0.85
C GLU A 95 0.25 -5.54 0.63
N PHE A 96 -0.54 -4.88 1.46
CA PHE A 96 -0.69 -3.43 1.41
C PHE A 96 0.63 -2.70 1.70
N ASN A 97 1.36 -3.15 2.71
CA ASN A 97 2.65 -2.55 3.05
C ASN A 97 3.68 -2.71 1.93
N VAL A 98 3.74 -3.86 1.28
CA VAL A 98 4.59 -4.08 0.12
C VAL A 98 4.23 -3.12 -1.01
N LEU A 99 2.95 -3.00 -1.32
CA LEU A 99 2.47 -2.12 -2.38
C LEU A 99 2.80 -0.66 -2.09
N ILE A 100 2.56 -0.21 -0.87
CA ILE A 100 2.83 1.16 -0.44
C ILE A 100 4.33 1.45 -0.48
N GLN A 101 5.16 0.57 0.06
CA GLN A 101 6.61 0.77 0.04
C GLN A 101 7.19 0.71 -1.37
N SER A 102 6.53 0.03 -2.31
CA SER A 102 6.98 0.00 -3.71
C SER A 102 6.91 1.36 -4.40
N ILE A 103 6.08 2.27 -3.93
CA ILE A 103 5.94 3.63 -4.48
C ILE A 103 6.58 4.71 -3.63
N MET A 104 7.04 4.37 -2.41
CA MET A 104 7.73 5.31 -1.54
C MET A 104 9.13 5.65 -2.06
N ILE A 105 9.49 6.93 -1.97
CA ILE A 105 10.87 7.36 -2.10
C ILE A 105 11.63 7.08 -0.79
N GLU A 106 12.95 7.07 -0.83
CA GLU A 106 13.79 6.77 0.33
C GLU A 106 13.45 7.64 1.55
N ARG A 107 13.26 8.92 1.34
CA ARG A 107 12.90 9.87 2.41
C ARG A 107 11.61 9.48 3.13
N GLN A 108 10.62 9.00 2.38
CA GLN A 108 9.36 8.54 2.95
C GLN A 108 9.54 7.26 3.76
N ARG A 109 10.37 6.34 3.29
CA ARG A 109 10.69 5.11 4.03
C ARG A 109 11.42 5.41 5.33
N LEU A 110 12.40 6.31 5.31
CA LEU A 110 13.11 6.72 6.51
C LEU A 110 12.16 7.36 7.52
N PHE A 111 11.25 8.22 7.07
CA PHE A 111 10.23 8.81 7.92
C PHE A 111 9.34 7.73 8.56
N LEU A 112 8.91 6.74 7.80
CA LEU A 112 8.12 5.61 8.30
C LEU A 112 8.89 4.85 9.39
N TYR A 113 10.16 4.55 9.16
CA TYR A 113 10.98 3.76 10.08
C TYR A 113 11.29 4.50 11.38
N GLU A 114 11.38 5.83 11.36
CA GLU A 114 11.64 6.66 12.53
C GLU A 114 10.41 6.89 13.40
N ASN A 115 9.20 6.72 12.84
CA ASN A 115 7.95 6.99 13.55
C ASN A 115 7.32 5.72 14.09
N ARG A 116 7.72 5.34 15.30
CA ARG A 116 7.26 4.12 15.98
C ARG A 116 5.75 4.07 16.25
N ASN A 117 5.08 5.21 16.22
CA ASN A 117 3.64 5.34 16.47
C ASN A 117 2.80 5.33 15.20
N MET A 118 3.42 5.12 14.05
CA MET A 118 2.71 5.07 12.76
C MET A 118 2.12 3.68 12.55
N VAL A 119 0.87 3.66 12.13
CA VAL A 119 0.24 2.41 11.68
C VAL A 119 0.67 2.11 10.26
N SER A 120 0.59 0.84 9.91
CA SER A 120 0.79 0.36 8.54
C SER A 120 -0.35 0.76 7.58
N SER A 121 -1.15 1.74 7.94
CA SER A 121 -2.18 2.26 7.05
C SER A 121 -1.70 3.54 6.40
N THR A 122 -1.91 3.64 5.12
CA THR A 122 -1.55 4.81 4.35
C THR A 122 -2.77 5.35 3.64
N ARG A 123 -2.84 6.66 3.57
CA ARG A 123 -3.89 7.36 2.85
C ARG A 123 -3.28 8.22 1.75
N TRP A 124 -3.79 8.06 0.56
CA TRP A 124 -3.53 8.98 -0.53
C TRP A 124 -4.66 10.00 -0.61
N CYS A 125 -4.30 11.27 -0.55
CA CYS A 125 -5.27 12.35 -0.68
C CYS A 125 -5.10 13.04 -2.04
N ALA A 126 -6.17 13.02 -2.83
CA ALA A 126 -6.15 13.61 -4.17
C ALA A 126 -5.93 15.13 -4.15
N ARG A 127 -6.39 15.81 -3.09
CA ARG A 127 -6.23 17.27 -2.96
C ARG A 127 -4.78 17.68 -2.80
N THR A 128 -4.03 16.94 -2.01
CA THR A 128 -2.63 17.24 -1.73
C THR A 128 -1.67 16.49 -2.62
N ARG A 129 -2.16 15.46 -3.31
CA ARG A 129 -1.34 14.52 -4.06
C ARG A 129 -0.16 13.98 -3.24
N ALA A 130 -0.39 13.83 -1.97
CA ALA A 130 0.63 13.39 -1.02
C ALA A 130 0.23 12.06 -0.38
N LEU A 131 1.20 11.20 -0.20
CA LEU A 131 1.04 9.97 0.57
C LEU A 131 1.24 10.32 2.04
N THR A 132 0.23 10.06 2.87
CA THR A 132 0.32 10.29 4.30
C THR A 132 0.22 8.99 5.07
N CYS A 133 1.10 8.83 6.05
CA CYS A 133 1.01 7.74 7.01
C CYS A 133 0.23 8.21 8.23
N MET A 134 -0.74 7.44 8.65
CA MET A 134 -1.62 7.79 9.76
C MET A 134 -1.06 7.27 11.08
N PRO A 135 -1.08 8.06 12.17
CA PRO A 135 -0.74 7.55 13.49
C PRO A 135 -1.79 6.56 13.99
N THR A 136 -1.35 5.67 14.86
CA THR A 136 -2.22 4.64 15.47
C THR A 136 -3.31 5.24 16.32
#